data_ce9b79d099bbc8f3a96eace7dc128e78
#
_entry.id   ce9b79d099bbc8f3a96eace7dc128e78
#
_cell.length_a   1.000
_cell.length_b   1.000
_cell.length_c   1.000
_cell.angle_alpha   90.00
_cell.angle_beta   90.00
_cell.angle_gamma   90.00
#
_symmetry.space_group_name_H-M   'P 1'
#
loop_
_entity.id
_entity.type
_entity.pdbx_description
1 polymer ?
#
loop_
_entity_poly.entity_id
_entity_poly.type
_entity_poly.pdbx_seq_one_letter_code
_entity_poly.pdbx_strand_id
1 'polypeptide(L)'
;MMEHIMNMEARLAQLTTLQKLEILSDAAKYDASCASSGTAERNSVGGKGVGSTTGSGICHSYAPDGRCISLLKILLTNFCSYDCVFCINRSSSNVRRARFSVEEVVALTLNFYKRNYIEGLFLSSGIIRSPDYTMGELVRVAESLRLEHDFRGYIHLKLIPSASQDLIDRAALFADRVSINVELPSETSLKRFAPEKQPLDIRSAMGGLKLRIDEAAAERERSKRAPAFSPAGQSTQMIVGADEASDTTILQRSAHLYGAYGLRRVYYSAFSPIPDSSKQLPLSEPPLMREHRLYQADWLTRFYGFEVDEIMDAAPGGMLDLTVDPKLAWALRHRGRFPVDVNRAERELLLRIPGLGTRSVYRILAMRRFRSLRLEDVGRLVRSLKVLRQFIVTADWRPGAALDGERLKAQLAPKPQQLALL
;
A
#
# COMPACT_ATOMS: atom_id res chain seq x y z
N MET A 1 -33.78 20.83 1.46
CA MET A 1 -32.88 19.66 1.43
C MET A 1 -33.23 18.67 0.33
N MET A 2 -34.48 18.24 0.18
CA MET A 2 -34.91 17.35 -0.92
C MET A 2 -34.80 17.97 -2.31
N GLU A 3 -35.16 19.22 -2.51
CA GLU A 3 -35.01 19.94 -3.77
C GLU A 3 -33.53 20.11 -4.19
N HIS A 4 -32.64 20.30 -3.23
CA HIS A 4 -31.20 20.38 -3.50
C HIS A 4 -30.64 19.03 -3.97
N ILE A 5 -31.11 17.93 -3.39
CA ILE A 5 -30.76 16.55 -3.79
C ILE A 5 -31.32 16.24 -5.18
N MET A 6 -32.56 16.58 -5.47
CA MET A 6 -33.19 16.35 -6.78
C MET A 6 -32.53 17.17 -7.90
N ASN A 7 -32.19 18.43 -7.65
CA ASN A 7 -31.44 19.27 -8.61
C ASN A 7 -30.02 18.73 -8.85
N MET A 8 -29.42 18.13 -7.85
CA MET A 8 -28.11 17.51 -7.92
C MET A 8 -28.15 16.18 -8.71
N GLU A 9 -29.15 15.36 -8.49
CA GLU A 9 -29.37 14.13 -9.28
C GLU A 9 -29.68 14.43 -10.75
N ALA A 10 -30.43 15.49 -11.04
CA ALA A 10 -30.71 15.93 -12.40
C ALA A 10 -29.46 16.45 -13.14
N ARG A 11 -28.55 17.14 -12.45
CA ARG A 11 -27.25 17.56 -13.01
C ARG A 11 -26.28 16.41 -13.23
N LEU A 12 -26.34 15.36 -12.39
CA LEU A 12 -25.54 14.15 -12.54
C LEU A 12 -25.99 13.29 -13.73
N ALA A 13 -27.26 13.30 -14.05
CA ALA A 13 -27.80 12.61 -15.23
C ALA A 13 -27.29 13.21 -16.58
N GLN A 14 -26.66 14.39 -16.56
CA GLN A 14 -26.09 15.04 -17.75
C GLN A 14 -24.63 14.66 -18.02
N LEU A 15 -23.90 14.05 -17.06
CA LEU A 15 -22.51 13.66 -17.28
C LEU A 15 -22.43 12.34 -18.05
N THR A 16 -21.61 12.34 -19.11
CA THR A 16 -21.29 11.09 -19.81
C THR A 16 -20.44 10.17 -18.93
N THR A 17 -20.47 8.87 -19.19
CA THR A 17 -19.64 7.89 -18.47
C THR A 17 -18.15 8.24 -18.51
N LEU A 18 -17.67 8.82 -19.63
CA LEU A 18 -16.28 9.25 -19.76
C LEU A 18 -15.95 10.45 -18.83
N GLN A 19 -16.84 11.43 -18.74
CA GLN A 19 -16.68 12.57 -17.83
C GLN A 19 -16.73 12.13 -16.35
N LYS A 20 -17.61 11.18 -16.01
CA LYS A 20 -17.62 10.56 -14.68
C LYS A 20 -16.33 9.83 -14.40
N LEU A 21 -15.79 9.08 -15.37
CA LEU A 21 -14.52 8.35 -15.24
C LEU A 21 -13.35 9.32 -14.96
N GLU A 22 -13.26 10.43 -15.68
CA GLU A 22 -12.24 11.46 -15.44
C GLU A 22 -12.29 11.96 -13.98
N ILE A 23 -13.47 12.35 -13.49
CA ILE A 23 -13.65 12.87 -12.12
C ILE A 23 -13.34 11.82 -11.07
N LEU A 24 -13.88 10.61 -11.22
CA LEU A 24 -13.85 9.57 -10.19
C LEU A 24 -12.53 8.80 -10.17
N SER A 25 -11.80 8.72 -11.27
CA SER A 25 -10.45 8.20 -11.29
C SER A 25 -9.43 9.20 -10.73
N ASP A 26 -9.60 10.49 -11.00
CA ASP A 26 -8.76 11.54 -10.40
C ASP A 26 -8.95 11.57 -8.87
N ALA A 27 -10.20 11.53 -8.41
CA ALA A 27 -10.50 11.44 -6.98
C ALA A 27 -9.92 10.18 -6.31
N ALA A 28 -9.81 9.07 -7.05
CA ALA A 28 -9.26 7.82 -6.55
C ALA A 28 -7.72 7.82 -6.38
N LYS A 29 -6.99 8.77 -6.95
CA LYS A 29 -5.52 8.84 -6.81
C LYS A 29 -5.06 9.05 -5.37
N TYR A 30 -5.86 9.72 -4.56
CA TYR A 30 -5.58 9.94 -3.12
C TYR A 30 -5.76 8.69 -2.26
N ASP A 31 -6.28 7.62 -2.85
CA ASP A 31 -6.49 6.34 -2.19
C ASP A 31 -5.28 5.45 -2.47
N ALA A 32 -4.38 5.27 -1.50
CA ALA A 32 -3.19 4.46 -1.70
C ALA A 32 -3.57 2.97 -1.68
N SER A 33 -3.40 2.33 -2.80
CA SER A 33 -3.49 0.87 -2.90
C SER A 33 -2.32 0.28 -3.68
N CYS A 34 -1.50 1.16 -4.26
CA CYS A 34 -0.39 0.77 -5.12
C CYS A 34 0.76 1.73 -4.90
N ALA A 35 1.95 1.20 -4.79
CA ALA A 35 3.16 2.00 -4.89
C ALA A 35 3.17 2.67 -6.27
N SER A 36 3.26 4.00 -6.27
CA SER A 36 3.48 4.85 -7.46
C SER A 36 2.52 4.65 -8.63
N SER A 37 1.36 5.26 -8.57
CA SER A 37 0.54 5.50 -9.76
C SER A 37 0.82 6.88 -10.36
N GLY A 38 2.06 7.18 -10.66
CA GLY A 38 2.45 8.41 -11.33
C GLY A 38 3.14 8.10 -12.64
N THR A 39 2.41 7.72 -13.68
CA THR A 39 2.89 7.90 -15.04
C THR A 39 2.73 9.38 -15.38
N ALA A 40 3.84 10.06 -15.71
CA ALA A 40 3.78 11.41 -16.22
C ALA A 40 2.84 11.46 -17.44
N GLU A 41 1.97 12.46 -17.48
CA GLU A 41 1.12 12.70 -18.63
C GLU A 41 2.00 12.85 -19.88
N ARG A 42 1.67 12.10 -20.93
CA ARG A 42 2.31 12.21 -22.24
C ARG A 42 1.25 12.46 -23.27
N ASN A 43 1.43 13.53 -24.03
CA ASN A 43 0.53 13.88 -25.12
C ASN A 43 1.30 13.86 -26.44
N SER A 44 0.83 13.08 -27.40
CA SER A 44 1.40 13.04 -28.77
C SER A 44 0.72 13.99 -29.76
N VAL A 45 -0.31 14.73 -29.34
CA VAL A 45 -0.99 15.71 -30.18
C VAL A 45 -0.05 16.87 -30.45
N GLY A 46 0.38 17.01 -31.70
CA GLY A 46 1.35 18.03 -32.13
C GLY A 46 2.82 17.67 -31.91
N GLY A 47 3.16 16.47 -31.41
CA GLY A 47 4.51 15.97 -31.17
C GLY A 47 4.90 14.79 -32.06
N LYS A 48 6.18 14.36 -32.01
CA LYS A 48 6.66 13.12 -32.64
C LYS A 48 6.37 11.95 -31.71
N GLY A 49 5.51 11.03 -32.11
CA GLY A 49 5.22 9.80 -31.38
C GLY A 49 3.78 9.32 -31.55
N VAL A 50 3.48 8.12 -31.08
CA VAL A 50 2.15 7.50 -31.12
C VAL A 50 1.66 7.26 -29.70
N GLY A 51 0.44 7.70 -29.38
CA GLY A 51 -0.24 7.45 -28.11
C GLY A 51 -0.12 8.60 -27.11
N SER A 52 -1.19 8.77 -26.32
CA SER A 52 -1.27 9.72 -25.21
C SER A 52 -1.60 8.95 -23.92
N THR A 53 -1.01 9.33 -22.79
CA THR A 53 -1.39 8.80 -21.48
C THR A 53 -1.89 9.94 -20.60
N THR A 54 -3.12 9.82 -20.13
CA THR A 54 -3.72 10.78 -19.19
C THR A 54 -3.43 10.43 -17.73
N GLY A 55 -2.67 9.37 -17.46
CA GLY A 55 -2.20 9.01 -16.12
C GLY A 55 -3.28 8.59 -15.12
N SER A 56 -4.55 8.51 -15.53
CA SER A 56 -5.67 8.30 -14.62
C SER A 56 -6.33 6.93 -14.77
N GLY A 57 -6.79 6.35 -13.66
CA GLY A 57 -7.72 5.24 -13.60
C GLY A 57 -7.10 3.83 -13.62
N ILE A 58 -5.84 3.66 -13.99
CA ILE A 58 -5.19 2.34 -13.94
C ILE A 58 -4.08 2.35 -12.89
N CYS A 59 -4.19 1.45 -11.93
CA CYS A 59 -3.17 1.23 -10.92
C CYS A 59 -2.56 -0.17 -11.05
N HIS A 60 -1.38 -0.34 -10.49
CA HIS A 60 -0.67 -1.60 -10.47
C HIS A 60 -0.61 -2.17 -9.06
N SER A 61 -1.02 -3.42 -8.90
CA SER A 61 -0.90 -4.17 -7.64
C SER A 61 -0.07 -5.42 -7.87
N TYR A 62 0.51 -5.99 -6.81
CA TYR A 62 1.27 -7.22 -6.91
C TYR A 62 0.46 -8.39 -6.37
N ALA A 63 0.32 -9.43 -7.19
CA ALA A 63 -0.23 -10.71 -6.77
C ALA A 63 0.71 -11.42 -5.77
N PRO A 64 0.22 -12.41 -5.01
CA PRO A 64 1.05 -13.20 -4.11
C PRO A 64 2.24 -13.90 -4.78
N ASP A 65 2.13 -14.21 -6.05
CA ASP A 65 3.19 -14.81 -6.88
C ASP A 65 4.21 -13.79 -7.42
N GLY A 66 4.04 -12.50 -7.09
CA GLY A 66 4.92 -11.41 -7.49
C GLY A 66 4.63 -10.81 -8.87
N ARG A 67 3.58 -11.25 -9.58
CA ARG A 67 3.15 -10.62 -10.83
C ARG A 67 2.56 -9.23 -10.56
N CYS A 68 2.83 -8.31 -11.47
CA CYS A 68 2.18 -7.01 -11.49
C CYS A 68 0.80 -7.13 -12.16
N ILE A 69 -0.24 -6.70 -11.47
CA ILE A 69 -1.63 -6.74 -11.93
C ILE A 69 -2.08 -5.30 -12.19
N SER A 70 -2.62 -5.03 -13.38
CA SER A 70 -3.25 -3.74 -13.71
C SER A 70 -4.72 -3.72 -13.28
N LEU A 71 -5.11 -2.72 -12.52
CA LEU A 71 -6.47 -2.59 -12.00
C LEU A 71 -7.12 -1.28 -12.45
N LEU A 72 -8.38 -1.33 -12.85
CA LEU A 72 -9.20 -0.13 -12.94
C LEU A 72 -9.49 0.35 -11.52
N LYS A 73 -8.95 1.50 -11.16
CA LYS A 73 -9.10 2.10 -9.85
C LYS A 73 -10.02 3.31 -9.93
N ILE A 74 -11.20 3.18 -9.39
CA ILE A 74 -12.24 4.21 -9.41
C ILE A 74 -13.00 4.29 -8.10
N LEU A 75 -13.65 5.44 -7.89
CA LEU A 75 -14.72 5.58 -6.90
C LEU A 75 -16.06 5.29 -7.56
N LEU A 76 -16.96 4.61 -6.82
CA LEU A 76 -18.38 4.55 -7.20
C LEU A 76 -18.97 5.97 -7.19
N THR A 77 -18.63 6.75 -6.16
CA THR A 77 -18.96 8.17 -6.07
C THR A 77 -17.94 8.90 -5.21
N ASN A 78 -17.70 10.18 -5.53
CA ASN A 78 -16.95 11.09 -4.67
C ASN A 78 -17.85 12.05 -3.86
N PHE A 79 -19.18 11.89 -3.90
CA PHE A 79 -20.05 12.44 -2.88
C PHE A 79 -19.80 11.72 -1.56
N CYS A 80 -19.71 12.46 -0.47
CA CYS A 80 -19.51 11.89 0.85
C CYS A 80 -20.28 12.72 1.89
N SER A 81 -20.92 12.04 2.82
CA SER A 81 -21.57 12.69 3.98
C SER A 81 -20.58 12.97 5.12
N TYR A 82 -19.38 12.37 5.08
CA TYR A 82 -18.35 12.59 6.08
C TYR A 82 -17.48 13.78 5.73
N ASP A 83 -16.94 14.44 6.77
CA ASP A 83 -16.09 15.63 6.62
C ASP A 83 -14.65 15.39 7.12
N CYS A 84 -14.08 14.25 6.80
CA CYS A 84 -12.69 13.92 7.14
C CYS A 84 -11.74 15.01 6.60
N VAL A 85 -11.07 15.75 7.47
CA VAL A 85 -10.32 16.97 7.11
C VAL A 85 -9.18 16.73 6.09
N PHE A 86 -8.63 15.51 6.04
CA PHE A 86 -7.56 15.13 5.10
C PHE A 86 -8.10 14.64 3.73
N CYS A 87 -9.42 14.51 3.57
CA CYS A 87 -9.99 13.91 2.36
C CYS A 87 -10.42 15.00 1.37
N ILE A 88 -9.96 14.88 0.12
CA ILE A 88 -10.39 15.79 -0.95
C ILE A 88 -11.89 15.69 -1.23
N ASN A 89 -12.50 14.54 -0.94
CA ASN A 89 -13.91 14.25 -1.19
C ASN A 89 -14.80 14.50 0.05
N ARG A 90 -14.30 15.19 1.08
CA ARG A 90 -15.09 15.56 2.28
C ARG A 90 -16.32 16.37 1.90
N SER A 91 -17.36 16.35 2.73
CA SER A 91 -18.63 17.01 2.45
C SER A 91 -18.48 18.51 2.21
N SER A 92 -17.60 19.18 2.94
CA SER A 92 -17.31 20.62 2.83
C SER A 92 -16.44 21.01 1.64
N SER A 93 -15.86 20.04 0.90
CA SER A 93 -14.98 20.32 -0.23
C SER A 93 -15.74 20.77 -1.48
N ASN A 94 -15.27 21.79 -2.16
CA ASN A 94 -15.85 22.32 -3.40
C ASN A 94 -15.25 21.68 -4.65
N VAL A 95 -15.15 20.33 -4.70
CA VAL A 95 -14.65 19.61 -5.86
C VAL A 95 -15.78 19.18 -6.78
N ARG A 96 -15.47 18.97 -8.06
CA ARG A 96 -16.43 18.38 -9.00
C ARG A 96 -16.87 17.01 -8.50
N ARG A 97 -18.19 16.78 -8.49
CA ARG A 97 -18.81 15.56 -7.98
C ARG A 97 -19.38 14.73 -9.11
N ALA A 98 -19.24 13.42 -8.99
CA ALA A 98 -19.84 12.45 -9.90
C ALA A 98 -20.26 11.18 -9.15
N ARG A 99 -21.14 10.39 -9.77
CA ARG A 99 -21.56 9.08 -9.32
C ARG A 99 -21.78 8.17 -10.50
N PHE A 100 -21.24 6.97 -10.44
CA PHE A 100 -21.61 5.88 -11.32
C PHE A 100 -22.85 5.15 -10.80
N SER A 101 -23.65 4.59 -11.69
CA SER A 101 -24.53 3.50 -11.34
C SER A 101 -23.76 2.19 -11.23
N VAL A 102 -24.39 1.17 -10.65
CA VAL A 102 -23.81 -0.19 -10.58
C VAL A 102 -23.51 -0.70 -11.99
N GLU A 103 -24.46 -0.53 -12.90
CA GLU A 103 -24.40 -0.99 -14.30
C GLU A 103 -23.26 -0.27 -15.06
N GLU A 104 -23.04 1.02 -14.82
CA GLU A 104 -21.94 1.77 -15.43
C GLU A 104 -20.57 1.21 -14.98
N VAL A 105 -20.39 0.92 -13.68
CA VAL A 105 -19.12 0.33 -13.17
C VAL A 105 -18.89 -1.05 -13.76
N VAL A 106 -19.94 -1.89 -13.80
CA VAL A 106 -19.87 -3.23 -14.39
C VAL A 106 -19.48 -3.15 -15.87
N ALA A 107 -20.18 -2.32 -16.64
CA ALA A 107 -19.92 -2.13 -18.07
C ALA A 107 -18.50 -1.62 -18.34
N LEU A 108 -18.02 -0.63 -17.58
CA LEU A 108 -16.66 -0.12 -17.68
C LEU A 108 -15.62 -1.21 -17.40
N THR A 109 -15.80 -1.95 -16.31
CA THR A 109 -14.87 -3.02 -15.91
C THR A 109 -14.78 -4.09 -16.99
N LEU A 110 -15.91 -4.55 -17.51
CA LEU A 110 -15.96 -5.56 -18.56
C LEU A 110 -15.36 -5.06 -19.88
N ASN A 111 -15.64 -3.82 -20.26
CA ASN A 111 -15.10 -3.24 -21.49
C ASN A 111 -13.56 -3.08 -21.44
N PHE A 112 -13.02 -2.61 -20.32
CA PHE A 112 -11.57 -2.49 -20.16
C PHE A 112 -10.88 -3.84 -20.06
N TYR A 113 -11.50 -4.80 -19.38
CA TYR A 113 -11.00 -6.17 -19.28
C TYR A 113 -10.94 -6.87 -20.65
N LYS A 114 -12.04 -6.82 -21.43
CA LYS A 114 -12.12 -7.41 -22.78
C LYS A 114 -11.09 -6.82 -23.75
N ARG A 115 -10.68 -5.56 -23.52
CA ARG A 115 -9.64 -4.89 -24.33
C ARG A 115 -8.23 -5.11 -23.79
N ASN A 116 -8.05 -5.95 -22.76
CA ASN A 116 -6.76 -6.21 -22.09
C ASN A 116 -6.08 -4.97 -21.49
N TYR A 117 -6.84 -3.93 -21.12
CA TYR A 117 -6.30 -2.75 -20.45
C TYR A 117 -6.08 -2.98 -18.97
N ILE A 118 -6.89 -3.87 -18.37
CA ILE A 118 -6.87 -4.20 -16.96
C ILE A 118 -7.01 -5.71 -16.73
N GLU A 119 -6.54 -6.17 -15.59
CA GLU A 119 -6.73 -7.55 -15.09
C GLU A 119 -7.76 -7.60 -13.96
N GLY A 120 -8.24 -6.45 -13.51
CA GLY A 120 -9.23 -6.40 -12.44
C GLY A 120 -9.73 -4.99 -12.09
N LEU A 121 -10.56 -4.96 -11.04
CA LEU A 121 -11.20 -3.76 -10.51
C LEU A 121 -10.70 -3.48 -9.09
N PHE A 122 -10.36 -2.23 -8.79
CA PHE A 122 -10.27 -1.70 -7.43
C PHE A 122 -11.37 -0.66 -7.24
N LEU A 123 -12.35 -0.96 -6.40
CA LEU A 123 -13.51 -0.10 -6.18
C LEU A 123 -13.55 0.41 -4.74
N SER A 124 -13.68 1.71 -4.61
CA SER A 124 -13.95 2.41 -3.35
C SER A 124 -15.13 3.38 -3.52
N SER A 125 -15.51 4.09 -2.46
CA SER A 125 -16.61 5.06 -2.53
C SER A 125 -16.51 6.12 -1.43
N GLY A 126 -16.98 7.32 -1.70
CA GLY A 126 -17.52 8.20 -0.67
C GLY A 126 -18.82 7.61 -0.11
N ILE A 127 -19.24 8.05 1.08
CA ILE A 127 -20.42 7.53 1.75
C ILE A 127 -21.62 8.43 1.45
N ILE A 128 -22.64 7.86 0.80
CA ILE A 128 -23.90 8.55 0.47
C ILE A 128 -25.08 7.89 1.20
N ARG A 129 -26.05 8.68 1.61
CA ARG A 129 -27.23 8.25 2.37
C ARG A 129 -26.87 7.60 3.70
N SER A 130 -26.38 6.36 3.67
CA SER A 130 -25.92 5.62 4.84
C SER A 130 -24.74 4.71 4.48
N PRO A 131 -23.95 4.25 5.47
CA PRO A 131 -22.93 3.22 5.27
C PRO A 131 -23.47 1.95 4.58
N ASP A 132 -24.60 1.43 5.05
CA ASP A 132 -25.23 0.23 4.50
C ASP A 132 -25.71 0.42 3.06
N TYR A 133 -26.32 1.55 2.76
CA TYR A 133 -26.73 1.84 1.39
C TYR A 133 -25.53 1.84 0.44
N THR A 134 -24.47 2.54 0.82
CA THR A 134 -23.25 2.65 -0.02
C THR A 134 -22.55 1.30 -0.13
N MET A 135 -22.44 0.57 0.97
CA MET A 135 -21.84 -0.76 0.97
C MET A 135 -22.63 -1.74 0.11
N GLY A 136 -23.98 -1.68 0.16
CA GLY A 136 -24.87 -2.47 -0.69
C GLY A 136 -24.64 -2.23 -2.18
N GLU A 137 -24.40 -0.97 -2.60
CA GLU A 137 -24.05 -0.65 -3.99
C GLU A 137 -22.72 -1.28 -4.41
N LEU A 138 -21.68 -1.22 -3.55
CA LEU A 138 -20.39 -1.86 -3.81
C LEU A 138 -20.51 -3.38 -3.93
N VAL A 139 -21.30 -4.00 -3.05
CA VAL A 139 -21.60 -5.43 -3.09
C VAL A 139 -22.28 -5.81 -4.40
N ARG A 140 -23.32 -5.06 -4.81
CA ARG A 140 -24.03 -5.32 -6.07
C ARG A 140 -23.12 -5.28 -7.29
N VAL A 141 -22.13 -4.37 -7.34
CA VAL A 141 -21.14 -4.36 -8.42
C VAL A 141 -20.37 -5.68 -8.46
N ALA A 142 -19.87 -6.15 -7.32
CA ALA A 142 -19.09 -7.39 -7.26
C ALA A 142 -19.94 -8.63 -7.55
N GLU A 143 -21.15 -8.67 -7.04
CA GLU A 143 -22.14 -9.74 -7.30
C GLU A 143 -22.48 -9.82 -8.80
N SER A 144 -22.85 -8.69 -9.42
CA SER A 144 -23.19 -8.67 -10.84
C SER A 144 -21.99 -9.11 -11.70
N LEU A 145 -20.78 -8.62 -11.41
CA LEU A 145 -19.57 -9.07 -12.11
C LEU A 145 -19.38 -10.60 -11.99
N ARG A 146 -19.54 -11.18 -10.79
CA ARG A 146 -19.31 -12.61 -10.55
C ARG A 146 -20.43 -13.51 -11.04
N LEU A 147 -21.68 -13.16 -10.75
CA LEU A 147 -22.82 -14.04 -10.93
C LEU A 147 -23.50 -13.87 -12.30
N GLU A 148 -23.61 -12.64 -12.80
CA GLU A 148 -24.30 -12.36 -14.06
C GLU A 148 -23.34 -12.39 -15.26
N HIS A 149 -22.07 -11.99 -15.04
CA HIS A 149 -21.09 -11.85 -16.12
C HIS A 149 -19.93 -12.84 -16.07
N ASP A 150 -19.91 -13.76 -15.09
CA ASP A 150 -18.87 -14.76 -14.88
C ASP A 150 -17.42 -14.15 -14.93
N PHE A 151 -17.30 -12.94 -14.40
CA PHE A 151 -16.03 -12.19 -14.41
C PHE A 151 -15.00 -12.90 -13.54
N ARG A 152 -13.89 -13.32 -14.13
CA ARG A 152 -12.78 -14.04 -13.45
C ARG A 152 -11.60 -13.15 -13.11
N GLY A 153 -11.64 -11.87 -13.47
CA GLY A 153 -10.61 -10.90 -13.11
C GLY A 153 -10.57 -10.60 -11.61
N TYR A 154 -9.50 -9.97 -11.17
CA TYR A 154 -9.29 -9.62 -9.77
C TYR A 154 -10.24 -8.52 -9.30
N ILE A 155 -10.86 -8.69 -8.13
CA ILE A 155 -11.71 -7.67 -7.50
C ILE A 155 -11.14 -7.32 -6.12
N HIS A 156 -10.84 -6.03 -5.93
CA HIS A 156 -10.48 -5.46 -4.64
C HIS A 156 -11.55 -4.44 -4.24
N LEU A 157 -12.25 -4.70 -3.14
CA LEU A 157 -13.23 -3.78 -2.57
C LEU A 157 -12.69 -3.08 -1.34
N LYS A 158 -12.90 -1.77 -1.27
CA LYS A 158 -12.68 -0.99 -0.06
C LYS A 158 -13.99 -0.92 0.72
N LEU A 159 -13.99 -1.55 1.88
CA LEU A 159 -15.18 -1.69 2.72
C LEU A 159 -15.41 -0.47 3.59
N ILE A 160 -16.67 -0.26 3.96
CA ILE A 160 -17.10 0.77 4.90
C ILE A 160 -17.25 0.10 6.27
N PRO A 161 -16.39 0.42 7.26
CA PRO A 161 -16.35 -0.31 8.53
C PRO A 161 -17.62 -0.20 9.37
N SER A 162 -18.37 0.88 9.21
CA SER A 162 -19.65 1.12 9.89
C SER A 162 -20.88 0.50 9.19
N ALA A 163 -20.68 -0.24 8.11
CA ALA A 163 -21.75 -1.01 7.48
C ALA A 163 -22.05 -2.29 8.27
N SER A 164 -23.24 -2.85 8.06
CA SER A 164 -23.67 -4.10 8.70
C SER A 164 -22.70 -5.26 8.35
N GLN A 165 -22.52 -6.18 9.28
CA GLN A 165 -21.61 -7.32 9.11
C GLN A 165 -22.02 -8.19 7.92
N ASP A 166 -23.33 -8.35 7.68
CA ASP A 166 -23.85 -9.09 6.52
C ASP A 166 -23.34 -8.53 5.19
N LEU A 167 -23.36 -7.21 5.03
CA LEU A 167 -22.85 -6.56 3.82
C LEU A 167 -21.34 -6.68 3.70
N ILE A 168 -20.62 -6.62 4.81
CA ILE A 168 -19.16 -6.82 4.85
C ILE A 168 -18.83 -8.26 4.41
N ASP A 169 -19.55 -9.24 4.94
CA ASP A 169 -19.35 -10.67 4.62
C ASP A 169 -19.69 -10.95 3.15
N ARG A 170 -20.81 -10.41 2.65
CA ARG A 170 -21.19 -10.53 1.24
C ARG A 170 -20.13 -9.92 0.31
N ALA A 171 -19.60 -8.74 0.64
CA ALA A 171 -18.51 -8.15 -0.13
C ALA A 171 -17.28 -9.08 -0.20
N ALA A 172 -16.93 -9.70 0.93
CA ALA A 172 -15.78 -10.59 1.02
C ALA A 172 -15.96 -11.92 0.28
N LEU A 173 -17.20 -12.38 0.07
CA LEU A 173 -17.49 -13.56 -0.76
C LEU A 173 -17.21 -13.32 -2.25
N PHE A 174 -17.44 -12.11 -2.76
CA PHE A 174 -17.30 -11.79 -4.18
C PHE A 174 -15.99 -11.07 -4.53
N ALA A 175 -15.23 -10.58 -3.53
CA ALA A 175 -13.94 -9.94 -3.72
C ALA A 175 -12.78 -10.91 -3.47
N ASP A 176 -11.70 -10.77 -4.27
CA ASP A 176 -10.46 -11.48 -3.99
C ASP A 176 -9.74 -10.89 -2.79
N ARG A 177 -9.80 -9.56 -2.64
CA ARG A 177 -9.23 -8.82 -1.51
C ARG A 177 -10.21 -7.77 -1.03
N VAL A 178 -10.22 -7.57 0.27
CA VAL A 178 -10.92 -6.46 0.91
C VAL A 178 -9.95 -5.57 1.67
N SER A 179 -10.31 -4.30 1.84
CA SER A 179 -9.54 -3.39 2.67
C SER A 179 -10.44 -2.50 3.51
N ILE A 180 -10.01 -2.24 4.74
CA ILE A 180 -10.60 -1.27 5.66
C ILE A 180 -9.50 -0.33 6.07
N ASN A 181 -9.67 0.97 5.82
CA ASN A 181 -8.64 1.94 6.17
C ASN A 181 -8.67 2.28 7.66
N VAL A 182 -7.50 2.22 8.31
CA VAL A 182 -7.31 2.78 9.64
C VAL A 182 -7.10 4.29 9.59
N GLU A 183 -6.81 4.83 8.43
CA GLU A 183 -6.58 6.23 8.04
C GLU A 183 -5.36 6.85 8.73
N LEU A 184 -5.29 6.86 10.06
CA LEU A 184 -4.27 7.53 10.84
C LEU A 184 -3.60 6.58 11.85
N PRO A 185 -2.36 6.88 12.27
CA PRO A 185 -1.60 6.01 13.17
C PRO A 185 -2.24 5.87 14.55
N SER A 186 -2.92 6.90 15.05
CA SER A 186 -3.53 6.90 16.38
C SER A 186 -5.04 7.12 16.34
N GLU A 187 -5.75 6.58 17.33
CA GLU A 187 -7.19 6.82 17.49
C GLU A 187 -7.48 8.27 17.88
N THR A 188 -6.56 8.95 18.57
CA THR A 188 -6.67 10.35 18.90
C THR A 188 -6.66 11.21 17.63
N SER A 189 -5.72 10.95 16.73
CA SER A 189 -5.66 11.63 15.42
C SER A 189 -6.91 11.31 14.58
N LEU A 190 -7.37 10.05 14.60
CA LEU A 190 -8.59 9.67 13.88
C LEU A 190 -9.81 10.45 14.38
N LYS A 191 -10.04 10.51 15.68
CA LYS A 191 -11.15 11.26 16.29
C LYS A 191 -11.06 12.76 15.98
N ARG A 192 -9.85 13.30 15.91
CA ARG A 192 -9.63 14.73 15.61
C ARG A 192 -9.90 15.05 14.13
N PHE A 193 -9.44 14.20 13.21
CA PHE A 193 -9.43 14.52 11.78
C PHE A 193 -10.56 13.83 10.98
N ALA A 194 -11.23 12.84 11.56
CA ALA A 194 -12.34 12.13 10.95
C ALA A 194 -13.35 11.69 12.01
N PRO A 195 -14.05 12.63 12.66
CA PRO A 195 -14.89 12.35 13.83
C PRO A 195 -16.05 11.39 13.53
N GLU A 196 -16.50 11.28 12.29
CA GLU A 196 -17.55 10.34 11.89
C GLU A 196 -17.05 8.89 11.83
N LYS A 197 -15.72 8.66 11.76
CA LYS A 197 -15.13 7.33 11.73
C LYS A 197 -14.84 6.84 13.15
N GLN A 198 -15.57 5.83 13.59
CA GLN A 198 -15.39 5.27 14.92
C GLN A 198 -14.28 4.20 14.93
N PRO A 199 -13.28 4.32 15.83
CA PRO A 199 -12.24 3.29 15.96
C PRO A 199 -12.78 1.89 16.27
N LEU A 200 -13.91 1.83 16.99
CA LEU A 200 -14.55 0.57 17.35
C LEU A 200 -15.08 -0.16 16.11
N ASP A 201 -15.75 0.56 15.21
CA ASP A 201 -16.28 -0.02 13.96
C ASP A 201 -15.15 -0.60 13.11
N ILE A 202 -14.04 0.13 12.98
CA ILE A 202 -12.86 -0.32 12.25
C ILE A 202 -12.32 -1.62 12.85
N ARG A 203 -12.14 -1.65 14.19
CA ARG A 203 -11.63 -2.85 14.89
C ARG A 203 -12.58 -4.02 14.77
N SER A 204 -13.88 -3.81 14.96
CA SER A 204 -14.90 -4.84 14.88
C SER A 204 -14.95 -5.45 13.48
N ALA A 205 -15.02 -4.62 12.44
CA ALA A 205 -15.07 -5.08 11.06
C ALA A 205 -13.79 -5.84 10.65
N MET A 206 -12.60 -5.34 11.02
CA MET A 206 -11.33 -6.03 10.73
C MET A 206 -11.21 -7.36 11.48
N GLY A 207 -11.68 -7.41 12.74
CA GLY A 207 -11.68 -8.63 13.58
C GLY A 207 -12.64 -9.67 13.04
N GLY A 208 -13.86 -9.28 12.69
CA GLY A 208 -14.84 -10.15 12.06
C GLY A 208 -14.34 -10.74 10.75
N LEU A 209 -13.77 -9.91 9.88
CA LEU A 209 -13.16 -10.38 8.62
C LEU A 209 -12.04 -11.39 8.86
N LYS A 210 -11.16 -11.15 9.85
CA LYS A 210 -10.09 -12.10 10.18
C LYS A 210 -10.65 -13.47 10.51
N LEU A 211 -11.63 -13.54 11.42
CA LEU A 211 -12.25 -14.80 11.83
C LEU A 211 -12.86 -15.54 10.63
N ARG A 212 -13.62 -14.84 9.80
CA ARG A 212 -14.27 -15.41 8.61
C ARG A 212 -13.26 -15.86 7.54
N ILE A 213 -12.17 -15.12 7.33
CA ILE A 213 -11.09 -15.50 6.40
C ILE A 213 -10.39 -16.77 6.90
N ASP A 214 -10.10 -16.86 8.21
CA ASP A 214 -9.43 -18.01 8.81
C ASP A 214 -10.35 -19.26 8.78
N GLU A 215 -11.65 -19.12 9.09
CA GLU A 215 -12.65 -20.17 8.95
C GLU A 215 -12.76 -20.69 7.52
N ALA A 216 -12.93 -19.78 6.55
CA ALA A 216 -13.02 -20.16 5.14
C ALA A 216 -11.74 -20.82 4.61
N ALA A 217 -10.58 -20.39 5.08
CA ALA A 217 -9.31 -21.04 4.75
C ALA A 217 -9.27 -22.50 5.28
N ALA A 218 -9.66 -22.71 6.54
CA ALA A 218 -9.72 -24.04 7.13
C ALA A 218 -10.76 -24.95 6.45
N GLU A 219 -11.91 -24.42 6.05
CA GLU A 219 -12.92 -25.14 5.27
C GLU A 219 -12.37 -25.56 3.90
N ARG A 220 -11.65 -24.69 3.21
CA ARG A 220 -11.03 -24.98 1.91
C ARG A 220 -9.89 -25.99 1.98
N GLU A 221 -9.20 -26.11 3.10
CA GLU A 221 -8.25 -27.20 3.35
C GLU A 221 -8.96 -28.56 3.40
N ARG A 222 -10.17 -28.61 3.98
CA ARG A 222 -11.01 -29.81 4.07
C ARG A 222 -11.76 -30.13 2.78
N SER A 223 -12.23 -29.10 2.08
CA SER A 223 -13.01 -29.23 0.84
C SER A 223 -12.69 -28.11 -0.14
N LYS A 224 -12.10 -28.45 -1.26
CA LYS A 224 -11.82 -27.51 -2.36
C LYS A 224 -13.09 -26.88 -2.98
N ARG A 225 -14.29 -27.46 -2.68
CA ARG A 225 -15.58 -26.94 -3.12
C ARG A 225 -16.12 -25.84 -2.21
N ALA A 226 -15.56 -25.67 -1.00
CA ALA A 226 -15.97 -24.59 -0.10
C ALA A 226 -15.77 -23.22 -0.77
N PRO A 227 -16.70 -22.26 -0.57
CA PRO A 227 -16.60 -20.93 -1.15
C PRO A 227 -15.28 -20.25 -0.78
N ALA A 228 -14.75 -19.46 -1.71
CA ALA A 228 -13.64 -18.56 -1.38
C ALA A 228 -14.21 -17.35 -0.63
N PHE A 229 -13.48 -16.89 0.39
CA PHE A 229 -13.81 -15.69 1.14
C PHE A 229 -12.57 -14.83 1.21
N SER A 230 -12.52 -13.77 0.41
CA SER A 230 -11.37 -12.89 0.23
C SER A 230 -10.02 -13.63 0.22
N PRO A 231 -9.77 -14.52 -0.75
CA PRO A 231 -8.61 -15.42 -0.74
C PRO A 231 -7.26 -14.70 -0.73
N ALA A 232 -7.20 -13.46 -1.19
CA ALA A 232 -6.02 -12.60 -1.08
C ALA A 232 -5.95 -11.82 0.26
N GLY A 233 -6.89 -12.08 1.18
CA GLY A 233 -6.94 -11.54 2.53
C GLY A 233 -7.35 -10.08 2.62
N GLN A 234 -7.21 -9.52 3.81
CA GLN A 234 -7.50 -8.11 4.08
C GLN A 234 -6.25 -7.25 4.14
N SER A 235 -6.41 -5.96 3.85
CA SER A 235 -5.36 -4.94 3.92
C SER A 235 -5.92 -3.63 4.50
N THR A 236 -5.02 -2.70 4.81
CA THR A 236 -5.37 -1.37 5.28
C THR A 236 -4.49 -0.29 4.65
N GLN A 237 -4.90 0.97 4.79
CA GLN A 237 -4.12 2.14 4.44
C GLN A 237 -3.98 3.05 5.66
N MET A 238 -2.80 3.67 5.78
CA MET A 238 -2.45 4.63 6.80
C MET A 238 -1.82 5.85 6.15
N ILE A 239 -2.34 7.04 6.47
CA ILE A 239 -1.81 8.32 5.98
C ILE A 239 -0.62 8.70 6.85
N VAL A 240 0.47 9.10 6.20
CA VAL A 240 1.74 9.47 6.84
C VAL A 240 1.96 10.97 6.71
N GLY A 241 2.19 11.64 7.84
CA GLY A 241 2.51 13.06 7.85
C GLY A 241 1.31 14.00 7.76
N ALA A 242 0.09 13.52 7.93
CA ALA A 242 -1.08 14.36 8.17
C ALA A 242 -1.14 14.84 9.64
N ASP A 243 -0.51 14.09 10.53
CA ASP A 243 -0.35 14.41 11.95
C ASP A 243 1.13 14.34 12.36
N GLU A 244 1.42 14.60 13.64
CA GLU A 244 2.78 14.60 14.21
C GLU A 244 3.28 13.18 14.59
N ALA A 245 2.61 12.12 14.15
CA ALA A 245 2.99 10.77 14.51
C ALA A 245 4.41 10.43 14.01
N SER A 246 5.22 9.87 14.91
CA SER A 246 6.56 9.40 14.59
C SER A 246 6.52 8.11 13.76
N ASP A 247 7.62 7.79 13.07
CA ASP A 247 7.74 6.53 12.33
C ASP A 247 7.69 5.32 13.27
N THR A 248 8.15 5.48 14.52
CA THR A 248 7.99 4.47 15.58
C THR A 248 6.51 4.16 15.82
N THR A 249 5.68 5.19 16.03
CA THR A 249 4.24 5.02 16.24
C THR A 249 3.57 4.31 15.05
N ILE A 250 3.94 4.72 13.83
CA ILE A 250 3.42 4.14 12.59
C ILE A 250 3.78 2.66 12.47
N LEU A 251 5.04 2.30 12.72
CA LEU A 251 5.53 0.91 12.59
C LEU A 251 4.98 0.01 13.71
N GLN A 252 4.91 0.50 14.95
CA GLN A 252 4.30 -0.23 16.06
C GLN A 252 2.81 -0.49 15.80
N ARG A 253 2.09 0.52 15.29
CA ARG A 253 0.69 0.35 14.88
C ARG A 253 0.57 -0.70 13.76
N SER A 254 1.45 -0.67 12.78
CA SER A 254 1.46 -1.64 11.68
C SER A 254 1.74 -3.06 12.16
N ALA A 255 2.72 -3.25 13.06
CA ALA A 255 3.03 -4.54 13.66
C ALA A 255 1.83 -5.10 14.44
N HIS A 256 1.15 -4.25 15.23
CA HIS A 256 -0.08 -4.63 15.92
C HIS A 256 -1.17 -5.06 14.92
N LEU A 257 -1.38 -4.30 13.84
CA LEU A 257 -2.40 -4.62 12.83
C LEU A 257 -2.13 -5.95 12.12
N TYR A 258 -0.87 -6.25 11.80
CA TYR A 258 -0.48 -7.55 11.25
C TYR A 258 -0.78 -8.70 12.23
N GLY A 259 -0.40 -8.56 13.49
CA GLY A 259 -0.60 -9.59 14.51
C GLY A 259 -2.07 -9.78 14.88
N ALA A 260 -2.79 -8.70 15.17
CA ALA A 260 -4.17 -8.77 15.65
C ALA A 260 -5.18 -9.16 14.56
N TYR A 261 -5.01 -8.66 13.34
CA TYR A 261 -6.02 -8.81 12.27
C TYR A 261 -5.54 -9.64 11.08
N GLY A 262 -4.34 -10.20 11.11
CA GLY A 262 -3.82 -11.05 10.03
C GLY A 262 -3.72 -10.32 8.68
N LEU A 263 -3.45 -9.02 8.70
CA LEU A 263 -3.39 -8.23 7.48
C LEU A 263 -2.33 -8.75 6.51
N ARG A 264 -2.63 -8.70 5.23
CA ARG A 264 -1.65 -9.01 4.19
C ARG A 264 -0.73 -7.83 3.90
N ARG A 265 -1.23 -6.59 4.09
CA ARG A 265 -0.44 -5.37 3.87
C ARG A 265 -1.03 -4.17 4.58
N VAL A 266 -0.15 -3.33 5.12
CA VAL A 266 -0.41 -1.95 5.46
C VAL A 266 0.14 -1.09 4.32
N TYR A 267 -0.68 -0.22 3.74
CA TYR A 267 -0.27 0.75 2.74
C TYR A 267 -0.01 2.08 3.44
N TYR A 268 1.20 2.59 3.27
CA TYR A 268 1.57 3.93 3.70
C TYR A 268 1.33 4.90 2.57
N SER A 269 0.63 6.00 2.87
CA SER A 269 0.33 7.05 1.91
C SER A 269 0.83 8.37 2.45
N ALA A 270 1.83 8.97 1.83
CA ALA A 270 2.23 10.31 2.17
C ALA A 270 1.03 11.26 2.04
N PHE A 271 0.81 12.08 3.08
CA PHE A 271 -0.21 13.13 3.02
C PHE A 271 0.07 14.06 1.84
N SER A 272 -0.92 14.29 1.02
CA SER A 272 -0.86 15.27 -0.06
C SER A 272 -1.78 16.45 0.28
N PRO A 273 -1.27 17.68 0.32
CA PRO A 273 -2.09 18.86 0.55
C PRO A 273 -3.25 18.93 -0.44
N ILE A 274 -4.42 19.20 0.07
CA ILE A 274 -5.66 19.29 -0.71
C ILE A 274 -6.10 20.75 -0.80
N PRO A 275 -6.81 21.15 -1.88
CA PRO A 275 -7.43 22.49 -1.95
C PRO A 275 -8.34 22.72 -0.76
N ASP A 276 -8.40 23.95 -0.29
CA ASP A 276 -9.22 24.38 0.85
C ASP A 276 -8.99 23.53 2.10
N SER A 277 -7.71 23.15 2.34
CA SER A 277 -7.35 22.32 3.49
C SER A 277 -7.60 23.02 4.81
N SER A 278 -7.98 22.24 5.84
CA SER A 278 -8.07 22.74 7.21
C SER A 278 -6.71 23.26 7.69
N LYS A 279 -6.73 24.34 8.48
CA LYS A 279 -5.53 24.86 9.17
C LYS A 279 -4.89 23.84 10.14
N GLN A 280 -5.57 22.76 10.44
CA GLN A 280 -5.06 21.68 11.28
C GLN A 280 -4.12 20.72 10.56
N LEU A 281 -4.08 20.79 9.23
CA LEU A 281 -3.23 19.94 8.39
C LEU A 281 -1.94 20.66 8.01
N PRO A 282 -0.85 19.92 7.78
CA PRO A 282 0.39 20.49 7.26
C PRO A 282 0.17 21.19 5.90
N LEU A 283 0.91 22.27 5.67
CA LEU A 283 0.87 23.00 4.40
C LEU A 283 1.70 22.34 3.30
N SER A 284 2.59 21.42 3.66
CA SER A 284 3.49 20.74 2.72
C SER A 284 3.41 19.22 2.87
N GLU A 285 3.70 18.53 1.79
CA GLU A 285 3.86 17.08 1.80
C GLU A 285 5.05 16.65 2.65
N PRO A 286 4.96 15.52 3.37
CA PRO A 286 6.15 14.91 3.95
C PRO A 286 7.09 14.46 2.81
N PRO A 287 8.41 14.40 3.05
CA PRO A 287 9.33 13.90 2.03
C PRO A 287 8.90 12.50 1.54
N LEU A 288 8.79 12.30 0.23
CA LEU A 288 8.44 11.00 -0.37
C LEU A 288 9.36 9.88 0.13
N MET A 289 10.61 10.21 0.44
CA MET A 289 11.57 9.27 1.01
C MET A 289 11.10 8.70 2.35
N ARG A 290 10.29 9.43 3.15
CA ARG A 290 9.72 8.92 4.41
C ARG A 290 8.79 7.73 4.16
N GLU A 291 7.92 7.84 3.17
CA GLU A 291 7.05 6.73 2.75
C GLU A 291 7.88 5.51 2.32
N HIS A 292 8.90 5.72 1.49
CA HIS A 292 9.80 4.66 1.06
C HIS A 292 10.52 3.99 2.23
N ARG A 293 10.99 4.76 3.24
CA ARG A 293 11.64 4.21 4.43
C ARG A 293 10.69 3.38 5.29
N LEU A 294 9.45 3.82 5.44
CA LEU A 294 8.41 3.05 6.14
C LEU A 294 8.13 1.72 5.44
N TYR A 295 7.99 1.70 4.11
CA TYR A 295 7.85 0.45 3.37
C TYR A 295 9.08 -0.47 3.50
N GLN A 296 10.29 0.09 3.54
CA GLN A 296 11.51 -0.70 3.75
C GLN A 296 11.56 -1.29 5.17
N ALA A 297 11.19 -0.53 6.20
CA ALA A 297 11.12 -1.01 7.58
C ALA A 297 10.04 -2.08 7.75
N ASP A 298 8.84 -1.85 7.20
CA ASP A 298 7.74 -2.84 7.15
C ASP A 298 8.21 -4.15 6.49
N TRP A 299 8.99 -4.05 5.42
CA TRP A 299 9.55 -5.22 4.75
C TRP A 299 10.54 -5.99 5.63
N LEU A 300 11.35 -5.28 6.43
CA LEU A 300 12.29 -5.89 7.37
C LEU A 300 11.57 -6.65 8.48
N THR A 301 10.50 -6.10 9.04
CA THR A 301 9.73 -6.79 10.08
C THR A 301 9.04 -8.05 9.54
N ARG A 302 8.45 -7.96 8.36
CA ARG A 302 7.64 -9.06 7.80
C ARG A 302 8.45 -10.22 7.22
N PHE A 303 9.63 -9.97 6.71
CA PHE A 303 10.37 -10.97 5.93
C PHE A 303 11.80 -11.23 6.40
N TYR A 304 12.37 -10.36 7.22
CA TYR A 304 13.76 -10.48 7.68
C TYR A 304 13.87 -10.79 9.17
N GLY A 305 12.74 -10.82 9.89
CA GLY A 305 12.72 -11.11 11.32
C GLY A 305 13.31 -9.99 12.18
N PHE A 306 13.19 -8.74 11.72
CA PHE A 306 13.48 -7.60 12.57
C PHE A 306 12.25 -7.28 13.43
N GLU A 307 12.50 -6.93 14.69
CA GLU A 307 11.49 -6.28 15.52
C GLU A 307 11.47 -4.78 15.26
N VAL A 308 10.31 -4.14 15.50
CA VAL A 308 10.18 -2.69 15.30
C VAL A 308 11.19 -1.94 16.16
N ASP A 309 11.30 -2.29 17.44
CA ASP A 309 12.21 -1.65 18.38
C ASP A 309 13.68 -1.82 17.96
N GLU A 310 14.03 -2.98 17.37
CA GLU A 310 15.36 -3.22 16.80
C GLU A 310 15.67 -2.24 15.65
N ILE A 311 14.71 -1.97 14.77
CA ILE A 311 14.89 -1.01 13.68
C ILE A 311 14.98 0.41 14.25
N MET A 312 14.15 0.74 15.21
CA MET A 312 14.00 2.08 15.75
C MET A 312 15.13 2.48 16.72
N ASP A 313 15.93 1.53 17.22
CA ASP A 313 17.18 1.84 17.94
C ASP A 313 18.15 2.68 17.10
N ALA A 314 18.12 2.54 15.79
CA ALA A 314 18.89 3.33 14.83
C ALA A 314 18.19 4.62 14.34
N ALA A 315 17.04 4.99 14.91
CA ALA A 315 16.19 6.08 14.47
C ALA A 315 16.03 7.17 15.56
N PRO A 316 16.96 8.12 15.68
CA PRO A 316 16.89 9.18 16.68
C PRO A 316 15.57 9.97 16.59
N GLY A 317 14.97 10.24 17.75
CA GLY A 317 13.70 10.97 17.80
C GLY A 317 12.50 10.18 17.23
N GLY A 318 12.65 8.87 17.02
CA GLY A 318 11.60 8.01 16.49
C GLY A 318 11.34 8.18 15.00
N MET A 319 12.28 8.78 14.26
CA MET A 319 12.17 9.02 12.81
C MET A 319 13.24 8.23 12.04
N LEU A 320 12.84 7.53 11.00
CA LEU A 320 13.76 6.78 10.13
C LEU A 320 14.70 7.73 9.37
N ASP A 321 15.93 7.26 9.16
CA ASP A 321 16.92 8.00 8.39
C ASP A 321 16.49 8.13 6.91
N LEU A 322 16.40 9.35 6.42
CA LEU A 322 16.03 9.60 5.03
C LEU A 322 17.18 9.37 4.03
N THR A 323 18.44 9.41 4.50
CA THR A 323 19.62 9.31 3.63
C THR A 323 20.04 7.88 3.32
N VAL A 324 19.85 6.96 4.29
CA VAL A 324 20.16 5.53 4.13
C VAL A 324 18.94 4.68 4.44
N ASP A 325 18.89 3.45 3.90
CA ASP A 325 17.79 2.54 4.20
C ASP A 325 17.85 2.02 5.65
N PRO A 326 16.71 1.59 6.24
CA PRO A 326 16.66 1.19 7.65
C PRO A 326 17.61 0.05 8.02
N LYS A 327 17.87 -0.89 7.09
CA LYS A 327 18.79 -2.00 7.32
C LYS A 327 20.25 -1.53 7.39
N LEU A 328 20.62 -0.60 6.53
CA LEU A 328 21.95 0.02 6.57
C LEU A 328 22.10 0.92 7.81
N ALA A 329 21.08 1.70 8.16
CA ALA A 329 21.08 2.50 9.39
C ALA A 329 21.30 1.63 10.62
N TRP A 330 20.60 0.51 10.73
CA TRP A 330 20.78 -0.47 11.81
C TRP A 330 22.20 -1.04 11.85
N ALA A 331 22.75 -1.47 10.71
CA ALA A 331 24.11 -2.01 10.64
C ALA A 331 25.18 -0.98 11.02
N LEU A 332 24.98 0.29 10.65
CA LEU A 332 25.86 1.39 11.04
C LEU A 332 25.80 1.70 12.54
N ARG A 333 24.67 1.48 13.18
CA ARG A 333 24.50 1.60 14.64
C ARG A 333 25.16 0.43 15.38
N HIS A 334 25.11 -0.77 14.78
CA HIS A 334 25.60 -2.01 15.38
C HIS A 334 26.92 -2.50 14.75
N ARG A 335 27.86 -1.58 14.47
CA ARG A 335 29.13 -1.87 13.76
C ARG A 335 29.91 -3.00 14.40
N GLY A 336 29.90 -3.13 15.72
CA GLY A 336 30.60 -4.21 16.44
C GLY A 336 30.12 -5.63 16.10
N ARG A 337 28.98 -5.79 15.41
CA ARG A 337 28.51 -7.08 14.89
C ARG A 337 29.10 -7.42 13.52
N PHE A 338 29.83 -6.52 12.90
CA PHE A 338 30.39 -6.64 11.56
C PHE A 338 31.92 -6.55 11.58
N PRO A 339 32.62 -7.12 10.59
CA PRO A 339 32.07 -7.86 9.45
C PRO A 339 31.66 -9.29 9.82
N VAL A 340 30.69 -9.84 9.08
CA VAL A 340 30.11 -11.16 9.30
C VAL A 340 30.69 -12.19 8.32
N ASP A 341 31.18 -13.33 8.82
CA ASP A 341 31.62 -14.45 7.97
C ASP A 341 30.40 -15.15 7.36
N VAL A 342 30.20 -15.00 6.05
CA VAL A 342 29.06 -15.61 5.33
C VAL A 342 29.09 -17.13 5.33
N ASN A 343 30.25 -17.75 5.54
CA ASN A 343 30.43 -19.18 5.57
C ASN A 343 30.03 -19.81 6.92
N ARG A 344 29.95 -19.01 7.98
CA ARG A 344 29.71 -19.51 9.36
C ARG A 344 28.47 -18.94 10.02
N ALA A 345 28.11 -17.70 9.70
CA ALA A 345 27.07 -16.98 10.40
C ALA A 345 25.68 -17.65 10.31
N GLU A 346 24.91 -17.53 11.37
CA GLU A 346 23.51 -17.96 11.41
C GLU A 346 22.64 -17.14 10.44
N ARG A 347 21.50 -17.73 10.04
CA ARG A 347 20.57 -17.15 9.08
C ARG A 347 20.11 -15.75 9.49
N GLU A 348 19.79 -15.57 10.74
CA GLU A 348 19.30 -14.33 11.35
C GLU A 348 20.31 -13.20 11.19
N LEU A 349 21.59 -13.47 11.42
CA LEU A 349 22.67 -12.50 11.27
C LEU A 349 22.93 -12.19 9.77
N LEU A 350 22.86 -13.19 8.90
CA LEU A 350 22.95 -12.99 7.45
C LEU A 350 21.86 -12.08 6.93
N LEU A 351 20.62 -12.21 7.45
CA LEU A 351 19.48 -11.36 7.09
C LEU A 351 19.69 -9.89 7.53
N ARG A 352 20.55 -9.62 8.49
CA ARG A 352 20.86 -8.27 8.97
C ARG A 352 21.94 -7.56 8.16
N ILE A 353 22.65 -8.28 7.29
CA ILE A 353 23.72 -7.69 6.46
C ILE A 353 23.11 -6.79 5.37
N PRO A 354 23.52 -5.49 5.27
CA PRO A 354 23.07 -4.61 4.20
C PRO A 354 23.42 -5.16 2.81
N GLY A 355 22.47 -5.09 1.89
CA GLY A 355 22.64 -5.61 0.52
C GLY A 355 22.33 -7.09 0.34
N LEU A 356 22.13 -7.89 1.42
CA LEU A 356 21.64 -9.26 1.32
C LEU A 356 20.10 -9.32 1.40
N GLY A 357 19.48 -9.90 0.37
CA GLY A 357 18.06 -10.23 0.36
C GLY A 357 17.80 -11.65 0.88
N THR A 358 16.55 -11.95 1.24
CA THR A 358 16.13 -13.29 1.73
C THR A 358 16.51 -14.40 0.76
N ARG A 359 16.33 -14.18 -0.56
CA ARG A 359 16.71 -15.14 -1.61
C ARG A 359 18.24 -15.36 -1.66
N SER A 360 19.02 -14.28 -1.50
CA SER A 360 20.49 -14.38 -1.48
C SER A 360 20.97 -15.13 -0.25
N VAL A 361 20.38 -14.87 0.92
CA VAL A 361 20.68 -15.59 2.17
C VAL A 361 20.36 -17.09 2.01
N TYR A 362 19.19 -17.43 1.48
CA TYR A 362 18.82 -18.81 1.21
C TYR A 362 19.87 -19.53 0.32
N ARG A 363 20.31 -18.88 -0.77
CA ARG A 363 21.31 -19.43 -1.69
C ARG A 363 22.68 -19.56 -1.01
N ILE A 364 23.12 -18.59 -0.21
CA ILE A 364 24.35 -18.65 0.58
C ILE A 364 24.31 -19.88 1.50
N LEU A 365 23.22 -20.05 2.27
CA LEU A 365 23.05 -21.19 3.17
C LEU A 365 23.07 -22.54 2.44
N ALA A 366 22.51 -22.62 1.25
CA ALA A 366 22.54 -23.84 0.43
C ALA A 366 23.97 -24.12 -0.11
N MET A 367 24.63 -23.11 -0.69
CA MET A 367 25.92 -23.28 -1.38
C MET A 367 27.06 -23.56 -0.40
N ARG A 368 27.08 -22.92 0.78
CA ARG A 368 28.17 -23.08 1.77
C ARG A 368 28.26 -24.49 2.36
N ARG A 369 27.23 -25.34 2.19
CA ARG A 369 27.26 -26.74 2.58
C ARG A 369 28.24 -27.57 1.77
N PHE A 370 28.55 -27.12 0.55
CA PHE A 370 29.38 -27.89 -0.38
C PHE A 370 30.79 -27.32 -0.51
N ARG A 371 30.96 -26.01 -0.32
CA ARG A 371 32.26 -25.34 -0.40
C ARG A 371 32.25 -23.98 0.30
N SER A 372 33.42 -23.53 0.74
CA SER A 372 33.57 -22.17 1.22
C SER A 372 33.36 -21.14 0.10
N LEU A 373 32.52 -20.15 0.36
CA LEU A 373 32.15 -19.11 -0.60
C LEU A 373 33.24 -18.02 -0.64
N ARG A 374 33.57 -17.61 -1.85
CA ARG A 374 34.43 -16.48 -2.15
C ARG A 374 33.59 -15.21 -2.42
N LEU A 375 34.24 -14.06 -2.48
CA LEU A 375 33.57 -12.78 -2.75
C LEU A 375 32.84 -12.79 -4.10
N GLU A 376 33.41 -13.41 -5.11
CA GLU A 376 32.80 -13.58 -6.43
C GLU A 376 31.49 -14.38 -6.38
N ASP A 377 31.45 -15.47 -5.59
CA ASP A 377 30.25 -16.28 -5.41
C ASP A 377 29.11 -15.45 -4.84
N VAL A 378 29.39 -14.66 -3.80
CA VAL A 378 28.43 -13.76 -3.21
C VAL A 378 28.00 -12.65 -4.20
N GLY A 379 28.97 -12.14 -4.99
CA GLY A 379 28.72 -11.13 -6.02
C GLY A 379 27.67 -11.56 -7.06
N ARG A 380 27.66 -12.82 -7.43
CA ARG A 380 26.66 -13.40 -8.37
C ARG A 380 25.24 -13.51 -7.78
N LEU A 381 25.11 -13.40 -6.46
CA LEU A 381 23.83 -13.51 -5.75
C LEU A 381 23.17 -12.16 -5.42
N VAL A 382 23.88 -11.04 -5.67
CA VAL A 382 23.44 -9.69 -5.28
C VAL A 382 23.52 -8.72 -6.46
N ARG A 383 22.78 -7.62 -6.37
CA ARG A 383 22.81 -6.57 -7.40
C ARG A 383 24.13 -5.76 -7.38
N SER A 384 24.71 -5.60 -6.20
CA SER A 384 25.91 -4.76 -6.01
C SER A 384 26.68 -5.20 -4.78
N LEU A 385 27.98 -5.31 -4.93
CA LEU A 385 28.92 -5.53 -3.82
C LEU A 385 29.33 -4.23 -3.10
N LYS A 386 29.00 -3.05 -3.62
CA LYS A 386 29.50 -1.76 -3.13
C LYS A 386 29.29 -1.57 -1.62
N VAL A 387 28.08 -1.81 -1.14
CA VAL A 387 27.74 -1.73 0.29
C VAL A 387 28.11 -3.03 1.00
N LEU A 388 27.70 -4.16 0.45
CA LEU A 388 27.78 -5.47 1.06
C LEU A 388 29.21 -5.84 1.48
N ARG A 389 30.21 -5.62 0.62
CA ARG A 389 31.62 -5.98 0.86
C ARG A 389 32.22 -5.35 2.12
N GLN A 390 31.63 -4.27 2.63
CA GLN A 390 32.08 -3.63 3.87
C GLN A 390 31.62 -4.38 5.12
N PHE A 391 30.61 -5.23 5.00
CA PHE A 391 29.93 -5.90 6.12
C PHE A 391 30.16 -7.40 6.17
N ILE A 392 30.93 -7.98 5.22
CA ILE A 392 31.13 -9.42 5.13
C ILE A 392 32.61 -9.84 5.10
N VAL A 393 32.83 -11.07 5.57
CA VAL A 393 34.05 -11.85 5.34
C VAL A 393 33.68 -13.06 4.47
N THR A 394 34.54 -13.39 3.51
CA THR A 394 34.46 -14.61 2.68
C THR A 394 35.80 -15.35 2.76
N ALA A 395 35.94 -16.47 2.05
CA ALA A 395 37.19 -17.26 2.04
C ALA A 395 38.40 -16.45 1.55
N ASP A 396 38.18 -15.47 0.69
CA ASP A 396 39.20 -14.68 0.00
C ASP A 396 39.08 -13.15 0.22
N TRP A 397 38.14 -12.72 1.07
CA TRP A 397 37.88 -11.28 1.31
C TRP A 397 37.66 -10.96 2.78
N ARG A 398 38.30 -9.87 3.22
CA ARG A 398 37.99 -9.17 4.48
C ARG A 398 37.98 -7.68 4.21
N PRO A 399 36.98 -6.93 4.73
CA PRO A 399 36.99 -5.47 4.64
C PRO A 399 38.18 -4.92 5.46
N GLY A 400 38.72 -3.79 5.02
CA GLY A 400 39.72 -3.04 5.80
C GLY A 400 39.05 -2.28 6.95
N ALA A 401 39.81 -1.40 7.62
CA ALA A 401 39.37 -0.57 8.77
C ALA A 401 38.26 0.47 8.43
N ALA A 402 37.69 0.41 7.24
CA ALA A 402 36.65 1.36 6.82
C ALA A 402 35.37 1.27 7.67
N LEU A 403 35.09 0.13 8.33
CA LEU A 403 33.95 -0.02 9.24
C LEU A 403 34.05 0.92 10.45
N ASP A 404 35.23 1.27 10.89
CA ASP A 404 35.45 2.11 12.07
C ASP A 404 35.45 3.62 11.73
N GLY A 405 35.45 3.96 10.43
CA GLY A 405 35.52 5.33 9.96
C GLY A 405 34.23 6.12 10.21
N GLU A 406 34.32 7.32 10.80
CA GLU A 406 33.18 8.22 11.01
C GLU A 406 32.44 8.58 9.71
N ARG A 407 33.16 8.60 8.58
CA ARG A 407 32.65 8.95 7.26
C ARG A 407 31.96 7.80 6.53
N LEU A 408 31.86 6.60 7.11
CA LEU A 408 31.33 5.43 6.43
C LEU A 408 29.88 5.64 5.95
N LYS A 409 29.04 6.25 6.78
CA LYS A 409 27.66 6.57 6.39
C LYS A 409 27.61 7.43 5.13
N ALA A 410 28.41 8.49 5.07
CA ALA A 410 28.46 9.39 3.91
C ALA A 410 28.99 8.69 2.65
N GLN A 411 29.94 7.75 2.78
CA GLN A 411 30.47 6.98 1.66
C GLN A 411 29.47 5.96 1.10
N LEU A 412 28.59 5.42 1.96
CA LEU A 412 27.62 4.39 1.61
C LEU A 412 26.26 4.99 1.22
N ALA A 413 25.95 6.21 1.65
CA ALA A 413 24.74 6.90 1.26
C ALA A 413 24.66 7.04 -0.27
N PRO A 414 23.47 6.89 -0.87
CA PRO A 414 23.26 7.21 -2.28
C PRO A 414 23.67 8.66 -2.53
N LYS A 415 24.44 8.89 -3.58
CA LYS A 415 24.69 10.27 -4.02
C LYS A 415 23.36 10.91 -4.39
N PRO A 416 23.09 12.18 -4.03
CA PRO A 416 21.94 12.89 -4.52
C PRO A 416 21.93 12.78 -6.05
N GLN A 417 20.82 12.29 -6.62
CA GLN A 417 20.65 12.40 -8.07
C GLN A 417 20.47 13.89 -8.37
N GLN A 418 21.45 14.45 -9.04
CA GLN A 418 21.33 15.77 -9.61
C GLN A 418 20.20 15.68 -10.65
N LEU A 419 19.03 16.23 -10.31
CA LEU A 419 17.98 16.42 -11.31
C LEU A 419 18.62 17.27 -12.41
N ALA A 420 18.80 16.70 -13.60
CA ALA A 420 19.19 17.45 -14.76
C ALA A 420 18.12 18.52 -14.96
N LEU A 421 18.50 19.77 -14.87
CA LEU A 421 17.73 20.89 -15.35
C LEU A 421 17.67 20.72 -16.89
N LEU A 422 16.56 20.19 -17.38
CA LEU A 422 16.17 20.25 -18.79
C LEU A 422 15.12 21.33 -18.96
#